data_c608ea7eb6e1faca9a092e9f72f69ca4
#
_entry.id   c608ea7eb6e1faca9a092e9f72f69ca4
#
_cell.length_a   1.000
_cell.length_b   1.000
_cell.length_c   1.000
_cell.angle_alpha   90.00
_cell.angle_beta   90.00
_cell.angle_gamma   90.00
#
_symmetry.space_group_name_H-M   'P 1'
#
loop_
_entity.id
_entity.type
_entity.pdbx_description
1 polymer ?
#
loop_
_entity_poly.entity_id
_entity_poly.type
_entity_poly.pdbx_seq_one_letter_code
_entity_poly.pdbx_strand_id
1 'polypeptide(L)'
;MTIIMLWLALWQTPAAPDAEVQRVAMAGWLAARAVAPKGGSLDLLGPVNMRLKELDALPNTSARYAEMAIRAAVAAAQEERDEMALFLDQARDLSQQMAAAGTPARWPLPIDELEGELWLEVDRYADARDAYERATRLAPSPNAWIGLARAADKLSDTVTACRAYLAARSTGALPSSVDIEASLYLLKCGF
;
A
#
# COMPACT_ATOMS: atom_id res chain seq x y z
N MET A 1 15.21 22.29 -50.31
CA MET A 1 15.90 21.74 -49.13
C MET A 1 15.14 22.14 -47.86
N THR A 2 13.93 21.54 -47.61
CA THR A 2 13.09 21.95 -46.46
C THR A 2 12.08 20.82 -46.09
N ILE A 3 12.54 19.59 -45.76
CA ILE A 3 11.65 18.47 -45.34
C ILE A 3 12.27 17.64 -44.17
N ILE A 4 13.15 18.18 -43.35
CA ILE A 4 13.79 17.37 -42.26
C ILE A 4 13.40 17.82 -40.83
N MET A 5 12.55 18.82 -40.65
CA MET A 5 12.22 19.37 -39.33
C MET A 5 10.88 18.91 -38.73
N LEU A 6 10.18 17.90 -39.29
CA LEU A 6 8.83 17.51 -38.81
C LEU A 6 8.78 16.16 -38.10
N TRP A 7 9.89 15.50 -37.84
CA TRP A 7 9.90 14.12 -37.29
C TRP A 7 10.35 13.98 -35.84
N LEU A 8 10.65 15.06 -35.13
CA LEU A 8 11.11 15.03 -33.74
C LEU A 8 10.02 15.33 -32.69
N ALA A 9 8.80 15.68 -33.13
CA ALA A 9 7.69 16.01 -32.20
C ALA A 9 6.78 14.84 -31.84
N LEU A 10 7.02 13.63 -32.36
CA LEU A 10 6.09 12.50 -32.26
C LEU A 10 6.50 11.42 -31.24
N TRP A 11 7.51 11.65 -30.41
CA TRP A 11 7.98 10.63 -29.45
C TRP A 11 7.78 10.98 -27.98
N GLN A 12 7.00 11.99 -27.67
CA GLN A 12 6.43 12.14 -26.34
C GLN A 12 5.00 11.56 -26.38
N THR A 13 4.88 10.24 -26.40
CA THR A 13 3.62 9.64 -25.97
C THR A 13 3.42 10.10 -24.53
N PRO A 14 2.32 10.84 -24.20
CA PRO A 14 2.02 11.16 -22.82
C PRO A 14 2.04 9.83 -22.06
N ALA A 15 2.78 9.77 -20.97
CA ALA A 15 2.79 8.60 -20.09
C ALA A 15 1.31 8.23 -19.84
N ALA A 16 0.98 6.93 -19.95
CA ALA A 16 -0.39 6.51 -19.70
C ALA A 16 -0.80 7.10 -18.34
N PRO A 17 -2.00 7.66 -18.19
CA PRO A 17 -2.42 8.37 -16.97
C PRO A 17 -2.18 7.54 -15.70
N ASP A 18 -2.23 6.22 -15.80
CA ASP A 18 -1.91 5.30 -14.69
C ASP A 18 -0.42 5.29 -14.29
N ALA A 19 0.50 5.48 -15.24
CA ALA A 19 1.95 5.50 -14.94
C ALA A 19 2.34 6.75 -14.13
N GLU A 20 1.71 7.88 -14.40
CA GLU A 20 1.95 9.10 -13.63
C GLU A 20 1.36 8.98 -12.22
N VAL A 21 0.13 8.47 -12.09
CA VAL A 21 -0.47 8.19 -10.77
C VAL A 21 0.41 7.22 -9.99
N GLN A 22 0.86 6.13 -10.60
CA GLN A 22 1.76 5.17 -9.96
C GLN A 22 3.02 5.84 -9.43
N ARG A 23 3.68 6.65 -10.26
CA ARG A 23 4.93 7.35 -9.88
C ARG A 23 4.70 8.27 -8.67
N VAL A 24 3.65 9.09 -8.70
CA VAL A 24 3.36 10.05 -7.64
C VAL A 24 2.88 9.34 -6.38
N ALA A 25 1.98 8.35 -6.53
CA ALA A 25 1.44 7.57 -5.43
C ALA A 25 2.55 6.82 -4.65
N MET A 26 3.45 6.14 -5.36
CA MET A 26 4.56 5.43 -4.72
C MET A 26 5.54 6.39 -4.02
N ALA A 27 5.85 7.53 -4.65
CA ALA A 27 6.70 8.53 -4.02
C ALA A 27 6.04 9.16 -2.78
N GLY A 28 4.73 9.41 -2.83
CA GLY A 28 3.94 9.92 -1.71
C GLY A 28 3.83 8.91 -0.56
N TRP A 29 3.59 7.65 -0.90
CA TRP A 29 3.57 6.55 0.07
C TRP A 29 4.90 6.41 0.81
N LEU A 30 6.01 6.37 0.08
CA LEU A 30 7.34 6.28 0.69
C LEU A 30 7.64 7.51 1.57
N ALA A 31 7.21 8.71 1.15
CA ALA A 31 7.35 9.90 1.95
C ALA A 31 6.51 9.84 3.24
N ALA A 32 5.26 9.38 3.16
CA ALA A 32 4.39 9.21 4.33
C ALA A 32 4.95 8.18 5.32
N ARG A 33 5.50 7.08 4.81
CA ARG A 33 6.15 6.03 5.62
C ARG A 33 7.47 6.48 6.26
N ALA A 34 8.07 7.58 5.77
CA ALA A 34 9.25 8.19 6.37
C ALA A 34 8.91 9.24 7.43
N VAL A 35 7.64 9.62 7.60
CA VAL A 35 7.21 10.49 8.69
C VAL A 35 7.44 9.77 10.01
N ALA A 36 8.23 10.37 10.89
CA ALA A 36 8.56 9.76 12.17
C ALA A 36 7.32 9.61 13.06
N PRO A 37 7.20 8.51 13.82
CA PRO A 37 6.18 8.40 14.85
C PRO A 37 6.33 9.54 15.87
N LYS A 38 5.26 9.88 16.55
CA LYS A 38 5.12 10.93 17.59
C LYS A 38 6.36 11.74 17.94
N GLY A 39 6.36 13.02 17.57
CA GLY A 39 7.45 13.95 17.89
C GLY A 39 8.45 14.17 16.76
N GLY A 40 8.22 13.56 15.59
CA GLY A 40 8.98 13.86 14.38
C GLY A 40 8.82 15.32 13.95
N SER A 41 9.85 15.88 13.32
CA SER A 41 9.82 17.24 12.81
C SER A 41 8.70 17.40 11.77
N LEU A 42 7.89 18.44 11.88
CA LEU A 42 6.89 18.83 10.87
C LEU A 42 7.52 19.03 9.47
N ASP A 43 8.81 19.25 9.39
CA ASP A 43 9.55 19.38 8.14
C ASP A 43 9.47 18.12 7.26
N LEU A 44 9.20 16.95 7.84
CA LEU A 44 9.02 15.69 7.08
C LEU A 44 7.70 15.64 6.30
N LEU A 45 6.73 16.49 6.58
CA LEU A 45 5.48 16.59 5.83
C LEU A 45 5.62 17.32 4.49
N GLY A 46 6.68 18.12 4.29
CA GLY A 46 6.89 18.85 3.05
C GLY A 46 6.89 17.95 1.80
N PRO A 47 7.67 16.87 1.74
CA PRO A 47 7.65 15.92 0.63
C PRO A 47 6.27 15.26 0.41
N VAL A 48 5.56 14.93 1.48
CA VAL A 48 4.20 14.36 1.40
C VAL A 48 3.24 15.36 0.78
N ASN A 49 3.19 16.59 1.30
CA ASN A 49 2.30 17.65 0.81
C ASN A 49 2.55 17.97 -0.67
N MET A 50 3.79 17.91 -1.12
CA MET A 50 4.12 18.10 -2.53
C MET A 50 3.48 17.00 -3.39
N ARG A 51 3.53 15.73 -2.97
CA ARG A 51 2.91 14.61 -3.69
C ARG A 51 1.39 14.64 -3.66
N LEU A 52 0.81 15.02 -2.53
CA LEU A 52 -0.65 15.23 -2.43
C LEU A 52 -1.12 16.29 -3.41
N LYS A 53 -0.40 17.41 -3.53
CA LYS A 53 -0.70 18.47 -4.50
C LYS A 53 -0.55 17.99 -5.95
N GLU A 54 0.44 17.15 -6.26
CA GLU A 54 0.59 16.55 -7.59
C GLU A 54 -0.61 15.61 -7.90
N LEU A 55 -1.07 14.80 -6.93
CA LEU A 55 -2.24 13.93 -7.11
C LEU A 55 -3.53 14.72 -7.28
N ASP A 56 -3.73 15.78 -6.51
CA ASP A 56 -4.92 16.66 -6.60
C ASP A 56 -5.04 17.31 -8.00
N ALA A 57 -3.92 17.55 -8.67
CA ALA A 57 -3.91 18.05 -10.04
C ALA A 57 -4.31 17.00 -11.10
N LEU A 58 -4.41 15.72 -10.76
CA LEU A 58 -4.77 14.63 -11.66
C LEU A 58 -6.28 14.34 -11.58
N PRO A 59 -7.07 14.51 -12.68
CA PRO A 59 -8.52 14.44 -12.64
C PRO A 59 -9.05 13.00 -12.76
N ASN A 60 -8.49 12.05 -12.01
CA ASN A 60 -8.93 10.65 -12.09
C ASN A 60 -9.13 10.01 -10.70
N THR A 61 -9.97 8.97 -10.65
CA THR A 61 -10.31 8.27 -9.42
C THR A 61 -9.11 7.56 -8.79
N SER A 62 -8.16 7.08 -9.61
CA SER A 62 -6.93 6.45 -9.11
C SER A 62 -6.05 7.42 -8.33
N ALA A 63 -5.95 8.69 -8.77
CA ALA A 63 -5.20 9.72 -8.04
C ALA A 63 -5.89 10.06 -6.70
N ARG A 64 -7.22 10.16 -6.68
CA ARG A 64 -7.97 10.38 -5.44
C ARG A 64 -7.84 9.20 -4.47
N TYR A 65 -7.87 7.97 -4.97
CA TYR A 65 -7.60 6.79 -4.15
C TYR A 65 -6.20 6.86 -3.52
N ALA A 66 -5.17 7.17 -4.32
CA ALA A 66 -3.80 7.30 -3.85
C ALA A 66 -3.64 8.44 -2.83
N GLU A 67 -4.35 9.55 -3.03
CA GLU A 67 -4.38 10.66 -2.07
C GLU A 67 -4.92 10.19 -0.71
N MET A 68 -6.07 9.50 -0.69
CA MET A 68 -6.66 8.99 0.56
C MET A 68 -5.75 7.98 1.25
N ALA A 69 -5.11 7.10 0.48
CA ALA A 69 -4.14 6.14 1.00
C ALA A 69 -2.93 6.83 1.67
N ILE A 70 -2.39 7.87 1.06
CA ILE A 70 -1.26 8.63 1.61
C ILE A 70 -1.68 9.40 2.86
N ARG A 71 -2.86 10.03 2.87
CA ARG A 71 -3.41 10.71 4.05
C ARG A 71 -3.62 9.74 5.22
N ALA A 72 -4.18 8.56 4.95
CA ALA A 72 -4.32 7.51 5.95
C ALA A 72 -2.96 7.09 6.55
N ALA A 73 -1.91 6.95 5.71
CA ALA A 73 -0.57 6.62 6.18
C ALA A 73 0.04 7.73 7.07
N VAL A 74 -0.18 9.00 6.72
CA VAL A 74 0.25 10.13 7.57
C VAL A 74 -0.48 10.11 8.92
N ALA A 75 -1.80 9.93 8.91
CA ALA A 75 -2.59 9.85 10.14
C ALA A 75 -2.16 8.66 11.01
N ALA A 76 -1.84 7.49 10.40
CA ALA A 76 -1.28 6.35 11.12
C ALA A 76 0.05 6.70 11.80
N ALA A 77 0.99 7.33 11.07
CA ALA A 77 2.27 7.76 11.62
C ALA A 77 2.15 8.78 12.76
N GLN A 78 1.10 9.59 12.74
CA GLN A 78 0.77 10.57 13.79
C GLN A 78 -0.09 9.98 14.92
N GLU A 79 -0.42 8.69 14.85
CA GLU A 79 -1.30 7.96 15.78
C GLU A 79 -2.74 8.54 15.84
N GLU A 80 -3.19 9.21 14.78
CA GLU A 80 -4.54 9.80 14.64
C GLU A 80 -5.49 8.74 14.05
N ARG A 81 -5.85 7.75 14.88
CA ARG A 81 -6.58 6.55 14.45
C ARG A 81 -7.93 6.83 13.82
N ASP A 82 -8.67 7.80 14.34
CA ASP A 82 -10.01 8.15 13.83
C ASP A 82 -9.90 8.79 12.43
N GLU A 83 -8.89 9.64 12.23
CA GLU A 83 -8.63 10.27 10.94
C GLU A 83 -8.11 9.24 9.94
N MET A 84 -7.21 8.35 10.36
CA MET A 84 -6.77 7.21 9.55
C MET A 84 -7.96 6.37 9.07
N ALA A 85 -8.87 6.00 9.98
CA ALA A 85 -10.05 5.21 9.65
C ALA A 85 -10.95 5.93 8.64
N LEU A 86 -11.17 7.25 8.81
CA LEU A 86 -11.94 8.05 7.86
C LEU A 86 -11.34 8.04 6.45
N PHE A 87 -10.02 8.19 6.32
CA PHE A 87 -9.37 8.13 5.01
C PHE A 87 -9.38 6.73 4.41
N LEU A 88 -9.29 5.67 5.23
CA LEU A 88 -9.43 4.30 4.77
C LEU A 88 -10.83 4.00 4.24
N ASP A 89 -11.88 4.48 4.90
CA ASP A 89 -13.26 4.35 4.42
C ASP A 89 -13.45 5.03 3.07
N GLN A 90 -12.93 6.26 2.90
CA GLN A 90 -12.96 6.97 1.62
C GLN A 90 -12.17 6.23 0.52
N ALA A 91 -10.99 5.71 0.86
CA ALA A 91 -10.19 4.91 -0.07
C ALA A 91 -10.93 3.63 -0.48
N ARG A 92 -11.63 2.97 0.44
CA ARG A 92 -12.45 1.78 0.17
C ARG A 92 -13.59 2.10 -0.80
N ASP A 93 -14.31 3.18 -0.60
CA ASP A 93 -15.38 3.61 -1.50
C ASP A 93 -14.85 3.87 -2.92
N LEU A 94 -13.72 4.58 -3.03
CA LEU A 94 -13.06 4.82 -4.31
C LEU A 94 -12.59 3.51 -4.97
N SER A 95 -12.03 2.58 -4.19
CA SER A 95 -11.61 1.26 -4.66
C SER A 95 -12.79 0.46 -5.23
N GLN A 96 -13.95 0.50 -4.57
CA GLN A 96 -15.19 -0.15 -5.06
C GLN A 96 -15.68 0.47 -6.36
N GLN A 97 -15.67 1.81 -6.47
CA GLN A 97 -16.03 2.51 -7.71
C GLN A 97 -15.08 2.13 -8.86
N MET A 98 -13.78 2.06 -8.59
CA MET A 98 -12.77 1.66 -9.59
C MET A 98 -12.96 0.20 -10.02
N ALA A 99 -13.22 -0.70 -9.07
CA ALA A 99 -13.48 -2.11 -9.38
C ALA A 99 -14.75 -2.27 -10.24
N ALA A 100 -15.82 -1.55 -9.93
CA ALA A 100 -17.03 -1.53 -10.72
C ALA A 100 -16.81 -0.99 -12.16
N ALA A 101 -15.86 -0.08 -12.33
CA ALA A 101 -15.42 0.43 -13.64
C ALA A 101 -14.41 -0.49 -14.36
N GLY A 102 -14.04 -1.65 -13.78
CA GLY A 102 -13.08 -2.59 -14.35
C GLY A 102 -11.61 -2.16 -14.20
N THR A 103 -11.32 -1.18 -13.37
CA THR A 103 -9.97 -0.64 -13.11
C THR A 103 -9.65 -0.73 -11.62
N PRO A 104 -9.37 -1.92 -11.06
CA PRO A 104 -9.17 -2.09 -9.62
C PRO A 104 -8.01 -1.22 -9.10
N ALA A 105 -8.18 -0.67 -7.90
CA ALA A 105 -7.17 0.14 -7.23
C ALA A 105 -5.90 -0.69 -6.95
N ARG A 106 -4.73 -0.13 -7.27
CA ARG A 106 -3.43 -0.81 -7.18
C ARG A 106 -2.37 0.00 -6.46
N TRP A 107 -2.45 1.33 -6.51
CA TRP A 107 -1.37 2.20 -6.07
C TRP A 107 -1.82 3.16 -4.98
N PRO A 108 -1.09 3.27 -3.85
CA PRO A 108 0.19 2.59 -3.56
C PRO A 108 0.06 1.09 -3.30
N LEU A 109 -1.07 0.63 -2.75
CA LEU A 109 -1.40 -0.77 -2.44
C LEU A 109 -2.88 -1.04 -2.77
N PRO A 110 -3.29 -2.29 -3.03
CA PRO A 110 -4.71 -2.67 -3.01
C PRO A 110 -5.33 -2.37 -1.64
N ILE A 111 -6.63 -2.04 -1.60
CA ILE A 111 -7.28 -1.52 -0.38
C ILE A 111 -7.16 -2.46 0.82
N ASP A 112 -7.32 -3.77 0.64
CA ASP A 112 -7.26 -4.71 1.78
C ASP A 112 -5.82 -4.88 2.30
N GLU A 113 -4.79 -4.78 1.44
CA GLU A 113 -3.39 -4.74 1.87
C GLU A 113 -3.06 -3.41 2.56
N LEU A 114 -3.58 -2.29 2.04
CA LEU A 114 -3.42 -0.96 2.64
C LEU A 114 -3.99 -0.91 4.06
N GLU A 115 -5.21 -1.38 4.23
CA GLU A 115 -5.84 -1.46 5.56
C GLU A 115 -5.05 -2.35 6.51
N GLY A 116 -4.66 -3.54 6.05
CA GLY A 116 -3.88 -4.47 6.85
C GLY A 116 -2.57 -3.85 7.33
N GLU A 117 -1.85 -3.16 6.44
CA GLU A 117 -0.58 -2.50 6.76
C GLU A 117 -0.77 -1.40 7.81
N LEU A 118 -1.75 -0.51 7.63
CA LEU A 118 -1.96 0.61 8.54
C LEU A 118 -2.56 0.19 9.89
N TRP A 119 -3.47 -0.79 9.91
CA TRP A 119 -3.96 -1.36 11.17
C TRP A 119 -2.85 -2.09 11.96
N LEU A 120 -1.94 -2.77 11.26
CA LEU A 120 -0.79 -3.41 11.90
C LEU A 120 0.15 -2.38 12.54
N GLU A 121 0.36 -1.24 11.87
CA GLU A 121 1.21 -0.15 12.35
C GLU A 121 0.69 0.50 13.64
N VAL A 122 -0.63 0.66 13.76
CA VAL A 122 -1.25 1.27 14.94
C VAL A 122 -1.68 0.24 16.00
N ASP A 123 -1.11 -0.96 15.96
CA ASP A 123 -1.31 -2.07 16.91
C ASP A 123 -2.76 -2.61 16.97
N ARG A 124 -3.54 -2.39 15.90
CA ARG A 124 -4.89 -2.95 15.76
C ARG A 124 -4.82 -4.30 15.02
N TYR A 125 -4.18 -5.28 15.67
CA TYR A 125 -3.81 -6.56 15.07
C TYR A 125 -5.01 -7.41 14.62
N ALA A 126 -6.16 -7.33 15.30
CA ALA A 126 -7.36 -8.03 14.88
C ALA A 126 -7.92 -7.46 13.56
N ASP A 127 -7.98 -6.13 13.46
CA ASP A 127 -8.44 -5.46 12.24
C ASP A 127 -7.46 -5.68 11.08
N ALA A 128 -6.16 -5.66 11.38
CA ALA A 128 -5.11 -6.00 10.41
C ALA A 128 -5.26 -7.43 9.88
N ARG A 129 -5.45 -8.41 10.77
CA ARG A 129 -5.68 -9.81 10.38
C ARG A 129 -6.88 -9.91 9.44
N ASP A 130 -8.02 -9.32 9.83
CA ASP A 130 -9.26 -9.42 9.05
C ASP A 130 -9.10 -8.76 7.66
N ALA A 131 -8.37 -7.66 7.56
CA ALA A 131 -8.03 -7.02 6.29
C ALA A 131 -7.13 -7.91 5.41
N TYR A 132 -6.06 -8.46 5.97
CA TYR A 132 -5.18 -9.36 5.23
C TYR A 132 -5.85 -10.69 4.86
N GLU A 133 -6.78 -11.20 5.67
CA GLU A 133 -7.60 -12.36 5.27
C GLU A 133 -8.47 -12.04 4.05
N ARG A 134 -9.03 -10.84 3.94
CA ARG A 134 -9.73 -10.41 2.72
C ARG A 134 -8.76 -10.32 1.55
N ALA A 135 -7.60 -9.70 1.73
CA ALA A 135 -6.57 -9.57 0.70
C ALA A 135 -6.15 -10.94 0.15
N THR A 136 -5.84 -11.91 1.03
CA THR A 136 -5.41 -13.27 0.63
C THR A 136 -6.50 -14.06 -0.09
N ARG A 137 -7.79 -13.77 0.15
CA ARG A 137 -8.91 -14.42 -0.55
C ARG A 137 -9.19 -13.79 -1.92
N LEU A 138 -9.08 -12.46 -2.03
CA LEU A 138 -9.48 -11.74 -3.24
C LEU A 138 -8.34 -11.59 -4.25
N ALA A 139 -7.15 -11.32 -3.77
CA ALA A 139 -5.95 -11.10 -4.60
C ALA A 139 -4.71 -11.59 -3.85
N PRO A 140 -4.49 -12.92 -3.75
CA PRO A 140 -3.38 -13.46 -2.99
C PRO A 140 -2.04 -12.94 -3.52
N SER A 141 -1.26 -12.33 -2.64
CA SER A 141 0.08 -11.82 -2.90
C SER A 141 1.03 -12.27 -1.79
N PRO A 142 2.35 -12.35 -2.04
CA PRO A 142 3.31 -12.59 -0.97
C PRO A 142 3.18 -11.59 0.18
N ASN A 143 2.94 -10.30 -0.11
CA ASN A 143 2.79 -9.25 0.90
C ASN A 143 1.54 -9.47 1.76
N ALA A 144 0.40 -9.82 1.16
CA ALA A 144 -0.83 -10.11 1.90
C ALA A 144 -0.63 -11.29 2.86
N TRP A 145 0.04 -12.36 2.43
CA TRP A 145 0.34 -13.51 3.28
C TRP A 145 1.31 -13.18 4.40
N ILE A 146 2.36 -12.39 4.15
CA ILE A 146 3.30 -11.93 5.19
C ILE A 146 2.60 -11.03 6.20
N GLY A 147 1.76 -10.10 5.73
CA GLY A 147 0.97 -9.25 6.62
C GLY A 147 0.03 -10.06 7.52
N LEU A 148 -0.66 -11.06 6.94
CA LEU A 148 -1.50 -11.98 7.71
C LEU A 148 -0.68 -12.75 8.76
N ALA A 149 0.49 -13.25 8.39
CA ALA A 149 1.37 -13.97 9.31
C ALA A 149 1.80 -13.10 10.49
N ARG A 150 2.22 -11.86 10.23
CA ARG A 150 2.62 -10.90 11.26
C ARG A 150 1.47 -10.52 12.18
N ALA A 151 0.28 -10.26 11.63
CA ALA A 151 -0.91 -9.93 12.42
C ALA A 151 -1.31 -11.11 13.32
N ALA A 152 -1.31 -12.33 12.79
CA ALA A 152 -1.60 -13.55 13.54
C ALA A 152 -0.57 -13.82 14.66
N ASP A 153 0.72 -13.61 14.38
CA ASP A 153 1.78 -13.74 15.40
C ASP A 153 1.57 -12.75 16.56
N LYS A 154 1.24 -11.50 16.27
CA LYS A 154 0.91 -10.49 17.29
C LYS A 154 -0.32 -10.87 18.13
N LEU A 155 -1.25 -11.62 17.57
CA LEU A 155 -2.42 -12.17 18.28
C LEU A 155 -2.13 -13.52 18.96
N SER A 156 -0.89 -14.01 18.90
CA SER A 156 -0.49 -15.33 19.41
C SER A 156 -1.21 -16.50 18.71
N ASP A 157 -1.74 -16.28 17.52
CA ASP A 157 -2.32 -17.32 16.65
C ASP A 157 -1.20 -17.97 15.81
N THR A 158 -0.41 -18.82 16.46
CA THR A 158 0.73 -19.51 15.86
C THR A 158 0.30 -20.37 14.66
N VAL A 159 -0.88 -20.98 14.70
CA VAL A 159 -1.37 -21.86 13.61
C VAL A 159 -1.58 -21.07 12.33
N THR A 160 -2.29 -19.94 12.42
CA THR A 160 -2.52 -19.06 11.28
C THR A 160 -1.21 -18.45 10.80
N ALA A 161 -0.34 -18.00 11.71
CA ALA A 161 0.96 -17.43 11.34
C ALA A 161 1.84 -18.42 10.56
N CYS A 162 1.98 -19.67 11.04
CA CYS A 162 2.74 -20.72 10.34
C CYS A 162 2.19 -20.99 8.94
N ARG A 163 0.88 -21.10 8.82
CA ARG A 163 0.20 -21.35 7.55
C ARG A 163 0.40 -20.21 6.57
N ALA A 164 0.31 -18.97 7.05
CA ALA A 164 0.48 -17.78 6.23
C ALA A 164 1.94 -17.60 5.75
N TYR A 165 2.95 -17.85 6.59
CA TYR A 165 4.35 -17.84 6.15
C TYR A 165 4.65 -18.92 5.09
N LEU A 166 4.10 -20.12 5.22
CA LEU A 166 4.20 -21.17 4.19
C LEU A 166 3.55 -20.73 2.88
N ALA A 167 2.36 -20.14 2.95
CA ALA A 167 1.64 -19.65 1.78
C ALA A 167 2.41 -18.50 1.09
N ALA A 168 2.99 -17.57 1.85
CA ALA A 168 3.81 -16.50 1.30
C ALA A 168 4.97 -17.04 0.43
N ARG A 169 5.70 -18.02 0.95
CA ARG A 169 6.83 -18.65 0.22
C ARG A 169 6.38 -19.41 -1.03
N SER A 170 5.18 -19.97 -1.04
CA SER A 170 4.63 -20.69 -2.19
C SER A 170 4.02 -19.75 -3.26
N THR A 171 3.63 -18.54 -2.88
CA THR A 171 2.95 -17.59 -3.78
C THR A 171 3.93 -16.83 -4.67
N GLY A 172 5.16 -16.63 -4.23
CA GLY A 172 6.18 -15.94 -5.02
C GLY A 172 7.50 -15.74 -4.29
N ALA A 173 8.45 -15.12 -4.98
CA ALA A 173 9.75 -14.80 -4.39
C ALA A 173 9.61 -13.70 -3.32
N LEU A 174 10.17 -13.95 -2.15
CA LEU A 174 10.23 -12.99 -1.06
C LEU A 174 11.54 -12.19 -1.11
N PRO A 175 11.55 -10.92 -0.66
CA PRO A 175 12.79 -10.21 -0.35
C PRO A 175 13.61 -11.00 0.68
N SER A 176 14.93 -11.00 0.58
CA SER A 176 15.81 -11.83 1.42
C SER A 176 15.56 -11.66 2.92
N SER A 177 15.31 -10.43 3.39
CA SER A 177 14.99 -10.17 4.80
C SER A 177 13.69 -10.82 5.24
N VAL A 178 12.68 -10.82 4.39
CA VAL A 178 11.36 -11.40 4.65
C VAL A 178 11.42 -12.93 4.58
N ASP A 179 12.20 -13.48 3.66
CA ASP A 179 12.41 -14.95 3.57
C ASP A 179 13.15 -15.49 4.80
N ILE A 180 14.12 -14.73 5.32
CA ILE A 180 14.79 -15.05 6.61
C ILE A 180 13.78 -15.02 7.76
N GLU A 181 12.95 -13.97 7.87
CA GLU A 181 11.89 -13.86 8.87
C GLU A 181 10.97 -15.08 8.82
N ALA A 182 10.44 -15.39 7.63
CA ALA A 182 9.57 -16.53 7.42
C ALA A 182 10.24 -17.86 7.79
N SER A 183 11.51 -18.06 7.40
CA SER A 183 12.27 -19.26 7.71
C SER A 183 12.47 -19.44 9.21
N LEU A 184 12.87 -18.38 9.92
CA LEU A 184 13.05 -18.40 11.37
C LEU A 184 11.73 -18.69 12.10
N TYR A 185 10.62 -18.15 11.60
CA TYR A 185 9.31 -18.42 12.19
C TYR A 185 8.89 -19.87 11.98
N LEU A 186 9.09 -20.40 10.76
CA LEU A 186 8.72 -21.77 10.41
C LEU A 186 9.50 -22.84 11.22
N LEU A 187 10.73 -22.55 11.62
CA LEU A 187 11.45 -23.41 12.57
C LEU A 187 10.69 -23.59 13.91
N LYS A 188 9.99 -22.55 14.39
CA LYS A 188 9.14 -22.65 15.59
C LYS A 188 7.90 -23.51 15.37
N CYS A 189 7.46 -23.63 14.12
CA CYS A 189 6.31 -24.41 13.71
C CYS A 189 6.61 -25.91 13.49
N GLY A 190 7.91 -26.29 13.56
CA GLY A 190 8.33 -27.67 13.29
C GLY A 190 8.49 -28.04 11.82
N PHE A 191 8.72 -27.02 10.96
CA PHE A 191 8.99 -27.19 9.53
C PHE A 191 10.46 -27.00 9.21
#